data_38cbdadf3a14af1201ff761c458ec2e2
#
_entry.id   38cbdadf3a14af1201ff761c458ec2e2
#
_cell.length_a   1.000
_cell.length_b   1.000
_cell.length_c   1.000
_cell.angle_alpha   90.00
_cell.angle_beta   90.00
_cell.angle_gamma   90.00
#
_symmetry.space_group_name_H-M   'P 1'
#
loop_
_entity.id
_entity.type
_entity.pdbx_description
1 polymer ?
#
loop_
_entity_poly.entity_id
_entity_poly.type
_entity_poly.pdbx_seq_one_letter_code
_entity_poly.pdbx_strand_id
1 'polypeptide(L)'
;MNKILMLGTSLGSIEIVQTAKDMGYYTIVTDNLNPDHSNAKKVADEYWMISTNDLDLLEKKCREEKVNAIFAGISEYNLDRVKNLTDRLGLPCYIEAVTWKYARDKSAFKKKCREIGIPIVDDYTVSDPPLSRELHDIEYPVIVKPVDGTGNKGLSICTNESELLAGCRKARENSESGNILIERYITGEESWHYYFLADDVIRHVYSGCVFRQPGYPTFLYLIGTCAVTDYDEFKEQVDDKCIAFLKNIGCKNGISWFQFIKDKKGKFYALEMAQRMSADCSGIMLKKAIGINIIEWMLDLAFGKKHTAGMIPEPIEPPYKHAPFVYYQFAERTGTIVSMEGYADLDPERFQVSLVAHEGDYIPQYRLMARIVSYSSTPGEMCEMIRYINNNTRILDKTNDNMYIQFTDFDRIVDSLRGVFLALS
;
A
#
# COMPACT_ATOMS: atom_id res chain seq x y z
N MET A 1 -31.93 0.85 5.10
CA MET A 1 -30.56 1.38 5.09
C MET A 1 -29.69 0.35 4.41
N ASN A 2 -28.85 0.74 3.45
CA ASN A 2 -27.92 -0.17 2.78
C ASN A 2 -26.82 -0.59 3.75
N LYS A 3 -26.53 -1.90 3.80
CA LYS A 3 -25.53 -2.50 4.69
C LYS A 3 -24.26 -2.83 3.90
N ILE A 4 -23.09 -2.52 4.49
CA ILE A 4 -21.79 -2.90 3.97
C ILE A 4 -21.04 -3.78 4.96
N LEU A 5 -20.51 -4.91 4.48
CA LEU A 5 -19.63 -5.79 5.24
C LEU A 5 -18.16 -5.47 4.90
N MET A 6 -17.39 -5.15 5.93
CA MET A 6 -15.94 -4.92 5.82
C MET A 6 -15.19 -6.14 6.33
N LEU A 7 -14.34 -6.71 5.48
CA LEU A 7 -13.56 -7.91 5.78
C LEU A 7 -12.21 -7.53 6.41
N GLY A 8 -12.07 -7.84 7.68
CA GLY A 8 -10.85 -7.66 8.45
C GLY A 8 -10.64 -6.23 8.93
N THR A 9 -9.72 -6.12 9.89
CA THR A 9 -9.22 -4.85 10.42
C THR A 9 -7.79 -4.65 9.91
N SER A 10 -7.56 -3.59 9.16
CA SER A 10 -6.27 -3.20 8.61
C SER A 10 -6.00 -1.72 8.84
N LEU A 11 -4.82 -1.26 8.47
CA LEU A 11 -4.49 0.15 8.48
C LEU A 11 -5.51 0.94 7.62
N GLY A 12 -6.05 2.03 8.15
CA GLY A 12 -7.10 2.84 7.52
C GLY A 12 -8.53 2.32 7.68
N SER A 13 -8.77 1.16 8.32
CA SER A 13 -10.12 0.60 8.45
C SER A 13 -11.07 1.50 9.25
N ILE A 14 -10.59 2.23 10.25
CA ILE A 14 -11.41 3.22 10.98
C ILE A 14 -11.94 4.28 10.02
N GLU A 15 -11.06 4.84 9.19
CA GLU A 15 -11.39 5.86 8.21
C GLU A 15 -12.40 5.34 7.17
N ILE A 16 -12.23 4.09 6.73
CA ILE A 16 -13.16 3.44 5.81
C ILE A 16 -14.55 3.28 6.44
N VAL A 17 -14.61 2.79 7.69
CA VAL A 17 -15.87 2.65 8.43
C VAL A 17 -16.54 4.01 8.62
N GLN A 18 -15.78 5.02 9.05
CA GLN A 18 -16.33 6.36 9.26
C GLN A 18 -16.84 6.97 7.96
N THR A 19 -16.06 6.88 6.87
CA THR A 19 -16.50 7.36 5.55
C THR A 19 -17.78 6.67 5.09
N ALA A 20 -17.91 5.35 5.29
CA ALA A 20 -19.12 4.63 4.94
C ALA A 20 -20.33 5.10 5.78
N LYS A 21 -20.14 5.39 7.06
CA LYS A 21 -21.19 5.96 7.93
C LYS A 21 -21.59 7.37 7.48
N ASP A 22 -20.63 8.22 7.14
CA ASP A 22 -20.87 9.57 6.63
C ASP A 22 -21.64 9.56 5.30
N MET A 23 -21.46 8.50 4.49
CA MET A 23 -22.25 8.23 3.29
C MET A 23 -23.65 7.63 3.58
N GLY A 24 -24.00 7.42 4.84
CA GLY A 24 -25.31 6.91 5.27
C GLY A 24 -25.47 5.39 5.20
N TYR A 25 -24.37 4.63 5.16
CA TYR A 25 -24.41 3.16 5.15
C TYR A 25 -24.36 2.59 6.56
N TYR A 26 -25.03 1.45 6.78
CA TYR A 26 -24.90 0.66 7.99
C TYR A 26 -23.66 -0.24 7.86
N THR A 27 -22.72 -0.08 8.78
CA THR A 27 -21.39 -0.69 8.70
C THR A 27 -21.27 -1.93 9.59
N ILE A 28 -20.78 -3.01 9.01
CA ILE A 28 -20.51 -4.28 9.68
C ILE A 28 -19.04 -4.62 9.49
N VAL A 29 -18.31 -4.93 10.55
CA VAL A 29 -16.90 -5.38 10.47
C VAL A 29 -16.80 -6.83 10.90
N THR A 30 -16.12 -7.67 10.13
CA THR A 30 -15.91 -9.09 10.46
C THR A 30 -14.44 -9.50 10.41
N ASP A 31 -13.99 -10.13 11.44
CA ASP A 31 -12.75 -10.92 11.58
C ASP A 31 -12.79 -11.70 12.91
N ASN A 32 -11.73 -12.45 13.20
CA ASN A 32 -11.60 -13.21 14.45
C ASN A 32 -10.84 -12.49 15.57
N LEU A 33 -10.51 -11.19 15.38
CA LEU A 33 -9.85 -10.40 16.41
C LEU A 33 -10.82 -10.02 17.52
N ASN A 34 -10.35 -10.01 18.78
CA ASN A 34 -11.10 -9.47 19.88
C ASN A 34 -11.49 -8.01 19.59
N PRO A 35 -12.73 -7.58 19.83
CA PRO A 35 -13.15 -6.18 19.64
C PRO A 35 -12.26 -5.15 20.34
N ASP A 36 -11.68 -5.49 21.49
CA ASP A 36 -10.77 -4.61 22.22
C ASP A 36 -9.48 -4.32 21.46
N HIS A 37 -9.08 -5.23 20.56
CA HIS A 37 -7.91 -5.10 19.67
C HIS A 37 -8.27 -4.72 18.23
N SER A 38 -9.54 -4.38 17.96
CA SER A 38 -10.04 -3.99 16.64
C SER A 38 -10.70 -2.62 16.69
N ASN A 39 -9.93 -1.58 16.41
CA ASN A 39 -10.48 -0.22 16.41
C ASN A 39 -11.60 -0.02 15.38
N ALA A 40 -11.57 -0.76 14.26
CA ALA A 40 -12.67 -0.73 13.28
C ALA A 40 -13.98 -1.28 13.84
N LYS A 41 -13.95 -2.36 14.64
CA LYS A 41 -15.14 -2.91 15.30
C LYS A 41 -15.73 -1.93 16.32
N LYS A 42 -14.90 -1.14 17.00
CA LYS A 42 -15.34 -0.14 17.99
C LYS A 42 -16.14 1.01 17.37
N VAL A 43 -15.90 1.34 16.12
CA VAL A 43 -16.57 2.45 15.42
C VAL A 43 -17.65 2.02 14.45
N ALA A 44 -17.73 0.73 14.11
CA ALA A 44 -18.77 0.15 13.28
C ALA A 44 -20.13 0.10 14.01
N ASP A 45 -21.24 0.05 13.24
CA ASP A 45 -22.59 -0.11 13.81
C ASP A 45 -22.78 -1.53 14.34
N GLU A 46 -22.14 -2.53 13.72
CA GLU A 46 -22.20 -3.93 14.13
C GLU A 46 -20.85 -4.61 13.83
N TYR A 47 -20.54 -5.67 14.56
CA TYR A 47 -19.42 -6.54 14.20
C TYR A 47 -19.78 -8.02 14.32
N TRP A 48 -19.11 -8.84 13.52
CA TRP A 48 -19.22 -10.30 13.58
C TRP A 48 -17.88 -10.91 13.97
N MET A 49 -17.92 -11.90 14.86
CA MET A 49 -16.76 -12.72 15.24
C MET A 49 -16.66 -13.94 14.31
N ILE A 50 -16.57 -13.66 12.99
CA ILE A 50 -16.48 -14.68 11.94
C ILE A 50 -15.17 -14.44 11.21
N SER A 51 -14.36 -15.50 11.08
CA SER A 51 -13.13 -15.46 10.29
C SER A 51 -13.43 -15.11 8.83
N THR A 52 -12.63 -14.26 8.22
CA THR A 52 -12.76 -13.96 6.78
C THR A 52 -12.46 -15.15 5.88
N ASN A 53 -11.97 -16.27 6.44
CA ASN A 53 -11.79 -17.56 5.75
C ASN A 53 -13.06 -18.41 5.74
N ASP A 54 -14.01 -18.17 6.65
CA ASP A 54 -15.25 -18.94 6.72
C ASP A 54 -16.29 -18.36 5.76
N LEU A 55 -16.06 -18.54 4.47
CA LEU A 55 -16.91 -17.99 3.43
C LEU A 55 -18.33 -18.54 3.46
N ASP A 56 -18.53 -19.78 3.91
CA ASP A 56 -19.86 -20.40 3.97
C ASP A 56 -20.72 -19.74 5.05
N LEU A 57 -20.14 -19.53 6.25
CA LEU A 57 -20.82 -18.84 7.34
C LEU A 57 -21.06 -17.36 7.01
N LEU A 58 -20.07 -16.71 6.38
CA LEU A 58 -20.21 -15.32 5.93
C LEU A 58 -21.31 -15.17 4.88
N GLU A 59 -21.36 -16.07 3.88
CA GLU A 59 -22.42 -16.03 2.86
C GLU A 59 -23.81 -16.17 3.50
N LYS A 60 -23.98 -17.16 4.37
CA LYS A 60 -25.24 -17.37 5.10
C LYS A 60 -25.65 -16.12 5.87
N LYS A 61 -24.72 -15.58 6.66
CA LYS A 61 -24.98 -14.39 7.48
C LYS A 61 -25.28 -13.15 6.64
N CYS A 62 -24.58 -12.94 5.53
CA CYS A 62 -24.83 -11.85 4.58
C CYS A 62 -26.25 -11.92 3.98
N ARG A 63 -26.73 -13.11 3.64
CA ARG A 63 -28.09 -13.32 3.10
C ARG A 63 -29.14 -13.02 4.18
N GLU A 64 -28.96 -13.51 5.42
CA GLU A 64 -29.84 -13.27 6.55
C GLU A 64 -29.96 -11.77 6.85
N GLU A 65 -28.81 -11.08 6.89
CA GLU A 65 -28.72 -9.64 7.21
C GLU A 65 -28.98 -8.72 6.02
N LYS A 66 -29.15 -9.28 4.82
CA LYS A 66 -29.37 -8.54 3.57
C LYS A 66 -28.25 -7.53 3.29
N VAL A 67 -26.99 -7.96 3.37
CA VAL A 67 -25.83 -7.17 3.04
C VAL A 67 -25.88 -6.77 1.56
N ASN A 68 -25.55 -5.53 1.24
CA ASN A 68 -25.65 -4.96 -0.11
C ASN A 68 -24.28 -4.77 -0.77
N ALA A 69 -23.21 -4.66 0.01
CA ALA A 69 -21.86 -4.47 -0.49
C ALA A 69 -20.83 -5.13 0.43
N ILE A 70 -19.68 -5.53 -0.14
CA ILE A 70 -18.56 -6.11 0.59
C ILE A 70 -17.30 -5.35 0.26
N PHE A 71 -16.47 -5.06 1.26
CA PHE A 71 -15.26 -4.27 1.11
C PHE A 71 -14.11 -4.80 1.99
N ALA A 72 -12.87 -4.68 1.55
CA ALA A 72 -11.71 -5.16 2.31
C ALA A 72 -10.59 -4.10 2.49
N GLY A 73 -10.82 -2.87 2.08
CA GLY A 73 -9.81 -1.82 2.18
C GLY A 73 -8.53 -2.17 1.41
N ILE A 74 -7.40 -2.16 2.10
CA ILE A 74 -6.06 -2.37 1.52
C ILE A 74 -5.56 -3.82 1.59
N SER A 75 -6.29 -4.73 2.22
CA SER A 75 -5.83 -6.10 2.49
C SER A 75 -5.94 -6.99 1.25
N GLU A 76 -4.85 -7.24 0.56
CA GLU A 76 -4.82 -8.17 -0.59
C GLU A 76 -5.35 -9.57 -0.25
N TYR A 77 -5.02 -10.05 0.94
CA TYR A 77 -5.56 -11.31 1.44
C TYR A 77 -7.08 -11.34 1.46
N ASN A 78 -7.73 -10.27 1.92
CA ASN A 78 -9.17 -10.18 1.99
C ASN A 78 -9.82 -9.80 0.64
N LEU A 79 -9.07 -9.26 -0.33
CA LEU A 79 -9.60 -8.99 -1.68
C LEU A 79 -10.04 -10.26 -2.40
N ASP A 80 -9.32 -11.38 -2.24
CA ASP A 80 -9.78 -12.69 -2.75
C ASP A 80 -11.11 -13.10 -2.13
N ARG A 81 -11.29 -12.84 -0.82
CA ARG A 81 -12.54 -13.14 -0.09
C ARG A 81 -13.68 -12.24 -0.53
N VAL A 82 -13.41 -10.95 -0.77
CA VAL A 82 -14.40 -10.03 -1.36
C VAL A 82 -14.90 -10.60 -2.68
N LYS A 83 -13.97 -10.92 -3.60
CA LYS A 83 -14.32 -11.44 -4.92
C LYS A 83 -15.16 -12.70 -4.82
N ASN A 84 -14.73 -13.69 -4.04
CA ASN A 84 -15.46 -14.96 -3.86
C ASN A 84 -16.85 -14.74 -3.26
N LEU A 85 -16.93 -13.89 -2.23
CA LEU A 85 -18.18 -13.68 -1.51
C LEU A 85 -19.19 -12.86 -2.33
N THR A 86 -18.73 -11.84 -3.08
CA THR A 86 -19.57 -11.09 -4.01
C THR A 86 -20.09 -11.96 -5.14
N ASP A 87 -19.25 -12.84 -5.72
CA ASP A 87 -19.67 -13.79 -6.75
C ASP A 87 -20.79 -14.75 -6.22
N ARG A 88 -20.62 -15.30 -5.01
CA ARG A 88 -21.60 -16.20 -4.37
C ARG A 88 -22.94 -15.50 -4.05
N LEU A 89 -22.87 -14.24 -3.67
CA LEU A 89 -24.04 -13.43 -3.27
C LEU A 89 -24.72 -12.73 -4.45
N GLY A 90 -24.09 -12.68 -5.62
CA GLY A 90 -24.55 -11.91 -6.77
C GLY A 90 -24.47 -10.40 -6.52
N LEU A 91 -23.52 -9.94 -5.70
CA LEU A 91 -23.30 -8.53 -5.38
C LEU A 91 -22.28 -7.89 -6.33
N PRO A 92 -22.33 -6.57 -6.51
CA PRO A 92 -21.29 -5.84 -7.22
C PRO A 92 -19.91 -6.09 -6.61
N CYS A 93 -18.89 -6.18 -7.45
CA CYS A 93 -17.50 -6.31 -7.03
C CYS A 93 -16.68 -5.16 -7.63
N TYR A 94 -15.94 -4.44 -6.78
CA TYR A 94 -15.05 -3.36 -7.23
C TYR A 94 -13.70 -3.88 -7.75
N ILE A 95 -13.46 -5.20 -7.66
CA ILE A 95 -12.26 -5.86 -8.18
C ILE A 95 -12.62 -6.52 -9.49
N GLU A 96 -12.00 -6.08 -10.58
CA GLU A 96 -12.22 -6.69 -11.88
C GLU A 96 -11.43 -8.00 -12.01
N ALA A 97 -12.09 -9.09 -12.40
CA ALA A 97 -11.45 -10.41 -12.51
C ALA A 97 -10.26 -10.40 -13.47
N VAL A 98 -10.32 -9.59 -14.53
CA VAL A 98 -9.25 -9.50 -15.53
C VAL A 98 -7.98 -8.84 -14.98
N THR A 99 -8.11 -7.85 -14.09
CA THR A 99 -6.97 -7.17 -13.46
C THR A 99 -6.41 -7.96 -12.29
N TRP A 100 -7.26 -8.70 -11.60
CA TRP A 100 -6.87 -9.47 -10.42
C TRP A 100 -5.73 -10.46 -10.68
N LYS A 101 -5.74 -11.12 -11.84
CA LYS A 101 -4.66 -12.02 -12.28
C LYS A 101 -3.29 -11.31 -12.24
N TYR A 102 -3.21 -10.10 -12.78
CA TYR A 102 -1.94 -9.37 -12.90
C TYR A 102 -1.51 -8.71 -11.58
N ALA A 103 -2.46 -8.41 -10.71
CA ALA A 103 -2.17 -7.92 -9.37
C ALA A 103 -1.63 -9.02 -8.44
N ARG A 104 -2.04 -10.29 -8.67
CA ARG A 104 -1.66 -11.43 -7.81
C ARG A 104 -0.44 -12.20 -8.33
N ASP A 105 -0.28 -12.31 -9.62
CA ASP A 105 0.77 -13.12 -10.28
C ASP A 105 1.83 -12.20 -10.90
N LYS A 106 2.96 -12.06 -10.20
CA LYS A 106 4.10 -11.25 -10.65
C LYS A 106 4.68 -11.75 -11.99
N SER A 107 4.61 -13.05 -12.28
CA SER A 107 5.08 -13.61 -13.55
C SER A 107 4.17 -13.20 -14.70
N ALA A 108 2.84 -13.27 -14.51
CA ALA A 108 1.87 -12.79 -15.48
C ALA A 108 2.00 -11.28 -15.71
N PHE A 109 2.19 -10.49 -14.64
CA PHE A 109 2.45 -9.06 -14.71
C PHE A 109 3.69 -8.76 -15.55
N LYS A 110 4.83 -9.36 -15.23
CA LYS A 110 6.10 -9.17 -15.95
C LYS A 110 5.99 -9.56 -17.42
N LYS A 111 5.32 -10.69 -17.72
CA LYS A 111 5.06 -11.10 -19.10
C LYS A 111 4.28 -10.02 -19.86
N LYS A 112 3.21 -9.49 -19.27
CA LYS A 112 2.41 -8.44 -19.88
C LYS A 112 3.19 -7.13 -20.03
N CYS A 113 4.02 -6.76 -19.06
CA CYS A 113 4.92 -5.61 -19.17
C CYS A 113 5.87 -5.73 -20.38
N ARG A 114 6.46 -6.91 -20.62
CA ARG A 114 7.32 -7.17 -21.80
C ARG A 114 6.52 -6.98 -23.10
N GLU A 115 5.31 -7.51 -23.17
CA GLU A 115 4.43 -7.39 -24.37
C GLU A 115 4.11 -5.92 -24.70
N ILE A 116 3.92 -5.08 -23.70
CA ILE A 116 3.57 -3.65 -23.85
C ILE A 116 4.83 -2.77 -23.98
N GLY A 117 6.00 -3.26 -23.61
CA GLY A 117 7.25 -2.51 -23.60
C GLY A 117 7.47 -1.68 -22.33
N ILE A 118 6.82 -2.03 -21.21
CA ILE A 118 7.14 -1.49 -19.89
C ILE A 118 8.43 -2.13 -19.42
N PRO A 119 9.48 -1.36 -19.07
CA PRO A 119 10.70 -1.95 -18.56
C PRO A 119 10.45 -2.66 -17.22
N ILE A 120 11.02 -3.85 -17.10
CA ILE A 120 11.01 -4.66 -15.89
C ILE A 120 12.44 -5.08 -15.54
N VAL A 121 12.63 -5.45 -14.28
CA VAL A 121 13.93 -5.99 -13.83
C VAL A 121 14.16 -7.36 -14.49
N ASP A 122 15.40 -7.61 -14.93
CA ASP A 122 15.81 -8.89 -15.50
C ASP A 122 15.65 -9.99 -14.44
N ASP A 123 15.11 -11.13 -14.86
CA ASP A 123 14.88 -12.30 -14.03
C ASP A 123 15.74 -13.48 -14.50
N TYR A 124 16.16 -14.28 -13.54
CA TYR A 124 16.89 -15.53 -13.74
C TYR A 124 15.95 -16.72 -13.56
N THR A 125 16.07 -17.70 -14.43
CA THR A 125 15.34 -18.96 -14.30
C THR A 125 16.32 -20.04 -13.85
N VAL A 126 15.99 -20.72 -12.75
CA VAL A 126 16.75 -21.85 -12.25
C VAL A 126 15.84 -23.05 -12.06
N SER A 127 16.38 -24.25 -12.28
CA SER A 127 15.68 -25.52 -11.99
C SER A 127 15.51 -25.73 -10.47
N ASP A 128 14.72 -26.73 -10.10
CA ASP A 128 14.56 -27.18 -8.71
C ASP A 128 14.91 -28.65 -8.57
N PRO A 129 16.04 -29.00 -7.94
CA PRO A 129 17.08 -28.14 -7.39
C PRO A 129 17.87 -27.39 -8.50
N PRO A 130 18.43 -26.20 -8.22
CA PRO A 130 19.24 -25.45 -9.17
C PRO A 130 20.47 -26.22 -9.63
N LEU A 131 20.76 -26.18 -10.94
CA LEU A 131 21.95 -26.78 -11.51
C LEU A 131 23.14 -25.80 -11.38
N SER A 132 24.34 -26.31 -11.15
CA SER A 132 25.55 -25.49 -10.97
C SER A 132 25.80 -24.52 -12.14
N ARG A 133 25.49 -24.93 -13.39
CA ARG A 133 25.62 -24.05 -14.57
C ARG A 133 24.65 -22.86 -14.52
N GLU A 134 23.44 -23.06 -13.99
CA GLU A 134 22.41 -21.98 -13.87
C GLU A 134 22.82 -20.95 -12.82
N LEU A 135 23.49 -21.41 -11.76
CA LEU A 135 23.99 -20.56 -10.68
C LEU A 135 25.21 -19.73 -11.11
N HIS A 136 26.02 -20.26 -12.03
CA HIS A 136 27.21 -19.58 -12.54
C HIS A 136 26.89 -18.31 -13.36
N ASP A 137 25.75 -18.31 -14.04
CA ASP A 137 25.32 -17.19 -14.89
C ASP A 137 24.60 -16.08 -14.11
N ILE A 138 24.47 -16.22 -12.79
CA ILE A 138 23.79 -15.23 -11.94
C ILE A 138 24.75 -14.11 -11.51
N GLU A 139 24.41 -12.88 -11.90
CA GLU A 139 25.12 -11.67 -11.45
C GLU A 139 24.56 -11.17 -10.11
N TYR A 140 25.37 -11.29 -9.06
CA TYR A 140 24.98 -10.83 -7.71
C TYR A 140 25.19 -9.31 -7.53
N PRO A 141 24.40 -8.63 -6.65
CA PRO A 141 23.34 -9.18 -5.80
C PRO A 141 22.03 -9.44 -6.56
N VAL A 142 21.28 -10.46 -6.09
CA VAL A 142 19.94 -10.76 -6.59
C VAL A 142 18.92 -10.71 -5.46
N ILE A 143 17.65 -10.54 -5.83
CA ILE A 143 16.50 -10.63 -4.92
C ILE A 143 15.70 -11.90 -5.25
N VAL A 144 15.37 -12.67 -4.23
CA VAL A 144 14.51 -13.86 -4.34
C VAL A 144 13.21 -13.62 -3.60
N LYS A 145 12.09 -13.92 -4.23
CA LYS A 145 10.76 -13.69 -3.64
C LYS A 145 9.72 -14.70 -4.16
N PRO A 146 8.66 -15.01 -3.39
CA PRO A 146 7.52 -15.76 -3.89
C PRO A 146 6.85 -15.03 -5.06
N VAL A 147 6.34 -15.77 -6.05
CA VAL A 147 5.56 -15.20 -7.17
C VAL A 147 4.26 -14.56 -6.67
N ASP A 148 3.61 -15.20 -5.72
CA ASP A 148 2.30 -14.90 -5.15
C ASP A 148 2.37 -14.34 -3.71
N GLY A 149 3.57 -14.01 -3.23
CA GLY A 149 3.79 -13.45 -1.90
C GLY A 149 3.42 -11.97 -1.78
N THR A 150 2.98 -11.57 -0.59
CA THR A 150 2.64 -10.19 -0.23
C THR A 150 3.39 -9.74 1.02
N GLY A 151 3.60 -8.43 1.19
CA GLY A 151 4.18 -7.85 2.41
C GLY A 151 5.62 -8.32 2.69
N ASN A 152 6.42 -8.54 1.65
CA ASN A 152 7.83 -8.95 1.72
C ASN A 152 8.07 -10.31 2.44
N LYS A 153 7.02 -11.10 2.67
CA LYS A 153 7.18 -12.46 3.22
C LYS A 153 7.94 -13.34 2.24
N GLY A 154 8.94 -14.07 2.74
CA GLY A 154 9.75 -14.95 1.91
C GLY A 154 10.81 -14.24 1.06
N LEU A 155 10.90 -12.91 1.06
CA LEU A 155 11.89 -12.14 0.33
C LEU A 155 13.29 -12.30 0.95
N SER A 156 14.32 -12.39 0.10
CA SER A 156 15.73 -12.40 0.47
C SER A 156 16.57 -11.64 -0.56
N ILE A 157 17.52 -10.82 -0.11
CA ILE A 157 18.56 -10.25 -0.95
C ILE A 157 19.78 -11.15 -0.76
N CYS A 158 20.34 -11.64 -1.88
CA CYS A 158 21.40 -12.63 -1.89
C CYS A 158 22.62 -12.06 -2.61
N THR A 159 23.79 -12.12 -1.96
CA THR A 159 25.06 -11.62 -2.47
C THR A 159 26.00 -12.72 -2.97
N ASN A 160 25.59 -13.98 -2.77
CA ASN A 160 26.35 -15.16 -3.17
C ASN A 160 25.42 -16.38 -3.34
N GLU A 161 25.96 -17.46 -3.88
CA GLU A 161 25.23 -18.71 -4.16
C GLU A 161 24.61 -19.36 -2.91
N SER A 162 25.34 -19.37 -1.77
CA SER A 162 24.83 -19.95 -0.52
C SER A 162 23.59 -19.22 -0.01
N GLU A 163 23.62 -17.91 -0.06
CA GLU A 163 22.47 -17.07 0.30
C GLU A 163 21.32 -17.25 -0.69
N LEU A 164 21.62 -17.39 -1.99
CA LEU A 164 20.62 -17.65 -3.02
C LEU A 164 19.88 -18.95 -2.77
N LEU A 165 20.59 -20.04 -2.51
CA LEU A 165 19.98 -21.36 -2.22
C LEU A 165 19.11 -21.31 -0.96
N ALA A 166 19.55 -20.63 0.08
CA ALA A 166 18.75 -20.41 1.29
C ALA A 166 17.51 -19.54 1.01
N GLY A 167 17.69 -18.49 0.24
CA GLY A 167 16.60 -17.58 -0.20
C GLY A 167 15.54 -18.30 -1.03
N CYS A 168 15.95 -19.19 -1.96
CA CYS A 168 15.03 -20.01 -2.75
C CYS A 168 14.16 -20.91 -1.87
N ARG A 169 14.75 -21.60 -0.89
CA ARG A 169 13.97 -22.42 0.07
C ARG A 169 12.97 -21.58 0.82
N LYS A 170 13.41 -20.48 1.43
CA LYS A 170 12.56 -19.56 2.16
C LYS A 170 11.42 -19.00 1.31
N ALA A 171 11.70 -18.63 0.06
CA ALA A 171 10.69 -18.11 -0.84
C ALA A 171 9.64 -19.15 -1.20
N ARG A 172 10.04 -20.40 -1.47
CA ARG A 172 9.10 -21.51 -1.75
C ARG A 172 8.19 -21.83 -0.57
N GLU A 173 8.74 -21.85 0.65
CA GLU A 173 7.96 -22.07 1.89
C GLU A 173 6.90 -21.01 2.13
N ASN A 174 7.06 -19.82 1.53
CA ASN A 174 6.14 -18.69 1.63
C ASN A 174 5.33 -18.43 0.35
N SER A 175 5.37 -19.33 -0.62
CA SER A 175 4.59 -19.29 -1.86
C SER A 175 3.45 -20.31 -1.81
N GLU A 176 2.22 -19.89 -2.12
CA GLU A 176 1.08 -20.81 -2.24
C GLU A 176 1.24 -21.76 -3.42
N SER A 177 1.84 -21.30 -4.53
CA SER A 177 2.10 -22.08 -5.73
C SER A 177 3.44 -22.84 -5.69
N GLY A 178 4.31 -22.55 -4.72
CA GLY A 178 5.70 -23.03 -4.68
C GLY A 178 6.62 -22.34 -5.69
N ASN A 179 6.11 -21.41 -6.51
CA ASN A 179 6.89 -20.73 -7.51
C ASN A 179 7.61 -19.49 -6.92
N ILE A 180 8.83 -19.26 -7.44
CA ILE A 180 9.67 -18.15 -6.98
C ILE A 180 10.12 -17.30 -8.17
N LEU A 181 10.49 -16.04 -7.89
CA LEU A 181 11.20 -15.16 -8.79
C LEU A 181 12.60 -14.88 -8.23
N ILE A 182 13.59 -14.95 -9.12
CA ILE A 182 14.97 -14.50 -8.86
C ILE A 182 15.22 -13.34 -9.82
N GLU A 183 15.51 -12.17 -9.29
CA GLU A 183 15.68 -10.96 -10.09
C GLU A 183 17.02 -10.30 -9.75
N ARG A 184 17.59 -9.59 -10.70
CA ARG A 184 18.71 -8.69 -10.43
C ARG A 184 18.30 -7.68 -9.35
N TYR A 185 19.10 -7.50 -8.33
CA TYR A 185 18.81 -6.50 -7.30
C TYR A 185 19.15 -5.10 -7.82
N ILE A 186 18.13 -4.24 -7.89
CA ILE A 186 18.29 -2.85 -8.29
C ILE A 186 18.18 -1.97 -7.03
N THR A 187 19.10 -1.02 -6.94
CA THR A 187 19.02 0.06 -5.96
C THR A 187 18.58 1.34 -6.67
N GLY A 188 17.63 2.04 -6.07
CA GLY A 188 17.10 3.25 -6.68
C GLY A 188 16.01 3.89 -5.81
N GLU A 189 15.27 4.80 -6.42
CA GLU A 189 14.15 5.49 -5.79
C GLU A 189 12.85 4.78 -6.19
N GLU A 190 12.06 4.42 -5.20
CA GLU A 190 10.77 3.79 -5.44
C GLU A 190 9.67 4.83 -5.50
N SER A 191 8.77 4.66 -6.47
CA SER A 191 7.61 5.51 -6.70
C SER A 191 6.38 4.70 -7.00
N TRP A 192 5.21 5.27 -6.70
CA TRP A 192 3.90 4.73 -7.03
C TRP A 192 3.15 5.72 -7.90
N HIS A 193 2.47 5.21 -8.93
CA HIS A 193 1.75 6.00 -9.91
C HIS A 193 0.31 5.51 -9.98
N TYR A 194 -0.65 6.38 -9.67
CA TYR A 194 -2.05 6.05 -9.46
C TYR A 194 -2.91 6.50 -10.62
N TYR A 195 -3.71 5.57 -11.13
CA TYR A 195 -4.61 5.74 -12.25
C TYR A 195 -6.05 5.59 -11.79
N PHE A 196 -6.89 6.56 -12.16
CA PHE A 196 -8.33 6.47 -12.00
C PHE A 196 -8.96 6.08 -13.33
N LEU A 197 -9.97 5.21 -13.25
CA LEU A 197 -10.60 4.59 -14.40
C LEU A 197 -12.12 4.75 -14.29
N ALA A 198 -12.73 5.29 -15.34
CA ALA A 198 -14.18 5.40 -15.52
C ALA A 198 -14.52 5.62 -16.98
N ASP A 199 -15.61 5.01 -17.49
CA ASP A 199 -16.10 5.16 -18.88
C ASP A 199 -15.01 4.95 -19.94
N ASP A 200 -14.18 3.91 -19.80
CA ASP A 200 -13.03 3.61 -20.68
C ASP A 200 -11.93 4.69 -20.71
N VAL A 201 -12.05 5.76 -19.89
CA VAL A 201 -11.00 6.75 -19.67
C VAL A 201 -10.10 6.29 -18.54
N ILE A 202 -8.80 6.33 -18.78
CA ILE A 202 -7.76 6.04 -17.80
C ILE A 202 -6.88 7.28 -17.67
N ARG A 203 -6.75 7.81 -16.47
CA ARG A 203 -5.97 9.01 -16.20
C ARG A 203 -4.99 8.75 -15.08
N HIS A 204 -3.71 9.06 -15.29
CA HIS A 204 -2.73 9.19 -14.21
C HIS A 204 -3.08 10.42 -13.38
N VAL A 205 -3.35 10.25 -12.09
CA VAL A 205 -3.87 11.33 -11.23
C VAL A 205 -2.83 11.83 -10.25
N TYR A 206 -2.07 10.94 -9.64
CA TYR A 206 -1.01 11.33 -8.72
C TYR A 206 0.07 10.27 -8.63
N SER A 207 1.23 10.70 -8.18
CA SER A 207 2.38 9.85 -7.88
C SER A 207 2.76 9.97 -6.42
N GLY A 208 3.55 9.03 -5.92
CA GLY A 208 4.12 9.07 -4.59
C GLY A 208 5.51 8.48 -4.57
N CYS A 209 6.34 8.95 -3.64
CA CYS A 209 7.67 8.39 -3.38
C CYS A 209 7.88 8.19 -1.88
N VAL A 210 8.99 7.53 -1.52
CA VAL A 210 9.30 7.21 -0.13
C VAL A 210 10.71 7.60 0.26
N PHE A 211 10.86 7.88 1.57
CA PHE A 211 12.15 8.10 2.19
C PHE A 211 12.42 7.04 3.25
N ARG A 212 13.65 6.55 3.24
CA ARG A 212 14.17 5.52 4.15
C ARG A 212 15.20 6.13 5.09
N GLN A 213 15.20 5.64 6.33
CA GLN A 213 16.26 5.99 7.27
C GLN A 213 17.50 5.14 6.97
N PRO A 214 18.69 5.74 6.72
CA PRO A 214 19.94 5.02 6.55
C PRO A 214 20.24 4.09 7.74
N GLY A 215 20.85 2.94 7.46
CA GLY A 215 21.20 1.95 8.46
C GLY A 215 20.12 0.92 8.79
N TYR A 216 18.93 1.05 8.20
CA TYR A 216 17.81 0.11 8.36
C TYR A 216 17.54 -0.69 7.09
N PRO A 217 16.82 -1.82 7.17
CA PRO A 217 16.48 -2.63 6.00
C PRO A 217 15.75 -1.83 4.91
N THR A 218 16.08 -2.10 3.65
CA THR A 218 15.55 -1.36 2.49
C THR A 218 14.03 -1.50 2.28
N PHE A 219 13.41 -2.51 2.88
CA PHE A 219 11.95 -2.67 2.84
C PHE A 219 11.22 -1.73 3.84
N LEU A 220 11.95 -1.05 4.75
CA LEU A 220 11.37 -0.06 5.66
C LEU A 220 11.48 1.32 5.06
N TYR A 221 10.36 1.89 4.69
CA TYR A 221 10.25 3.31 4.40
C TYR A 221 9.53 4.00 5.57
N LEU A 222 10.08 5.09 6.04
CA LEU A 222 9.52 5.82 7.18
C LEU A 222 8.63 6.97 6.73
N ILE A 223 8.89 7.55 5.56
CA ILE A 223 8.08 8.64 5.00
C ILE A 223 7.57 8.21 3.63
N GLY A 224 6.28 8.44 3.37
CA GLY A 224 5.69 8.43 2.03
C GLY A 224 5.13 9.82 1.73
N THR A 225 5.23 10.29 0.49
CA THR A 225 4.64 11.58 0.08
C THR A 225 4.14 11.52 -1.36
N CYS A 226 3.15 12.36 -1.68
CA CYS A 226 2.69 12.55 -3.06
C CYS A 226 3.51 13.59 -3.84
N ALA A 227 4.53 14.20 -3.26
CA ALA A 227 5.48 15.03 -3.99
C ALA A 227 6.56 14.14 -4.61
N VAL A 228 6.74 14.19 -5.94
CA VAL A 228 7.77 13.46 -6.68
C VAL A 228 8.54 14.42 -7.57
N THR A 229 9.82 14.14 -7.79
CA THR A 229 10.72 14.97 -8.61
C THR A 229 10.82 14.51 -10.05
N ASP A 230 10.50 13.26 -10.31
CA ASP A 230 10.71 12.59 -11.60
C ASP A 230 9.40 12.40 -12.39
N TYR A 231 8.40 13.25 -12.12
CA TYR A 231 7.08 13.19 -12.74
C TYR A 231 7.15 13.27 -14.29
N ASP A 232 7.87 14.26 -14.82
CA ASP A 232 7.99 14.45 -16.26
C ASP A 232 8.76 13.31 -16.93
N GLU A 233 9.85 12.87 -16.31
CA GLU A 233 10.63 11.73 -16.79
C GLU A 233 9.82 10.43 -16.80
N PHE A 234 8.97 10.23 -15.79
CA PHE A 234 8.05 9.10 -15.72
C PHE A 234 7.03 9.17 -16.85
N LYS A 235 6.42 10.33 -17.07
CA LYS A 235 5.46 10.54 -18.16
C LYS A 235 6.07 10.25 -19.52
N GLU A 236 7.27 10.72 -19.79
CA GLU A 236 7.95 10.50 -21.06
C GLU A 236 8.34 9.03 -21.30
N GLN A 237 8.77 8.32 -20.24
CA GLN A 237 9.32 6.98 -20.41
C GLN A 237 8.25 5.86 -20.38
N VAL A 238 7.25 5.95 -19.49
CA VAL A 238 6.42 4.80 -19.15
C VAL A 238 4.91 5.06 -18.97
N ASP A 239 4.45 6.30 -18.75
CA ASP A 239 3.04 6.58 -18.42
C ASP A 239 2.06 6.08 -19.47
N ASP A 240 2.28 6.40 -20.76
CA ASP A 240 1.45 5.92 -21.86
C ASP A 240 1.42 4.39 -21.95
N LYS A 241 2.52 3.73 -21.60
CA LYS A 241 2.60 2.26 -21.58
C LYS A 241 1.80 1.68 -20.42
N CYS A 242 1.77 2.35 -19.25
CA CYS A 242 0.91 1.95 -18.13
C CYS A 242 -0.57 2.08 -18.49
N ILE A 243 -0.96 3.17 -19.16
CA ILE A 243 -2.32 3.35 -19.66
C ILE A 243 -2.64 2.26 -20.69
N ALA A 244 -1.73 1.98 -21.63
CA ALA A 244 -1.89 0.91 -22.62
C ALA A 244 -1.98 -0.47 -21.95
N PHE A 245 -1.25 -0.73 -20.87
CA PHE A 245 -1.33 -1.95 -20.08
C PHE A 245 -2.75 -2.13 -19.51
N LEU A 246 -3.26 -1.13 -18.79
CA LEU A 246 -4.59 -1.18 -18.18
C LEU A 246 -5.70 -1.36 -19.22
N LYS A 247 -5.63 -0.66 -20.37
CA LYS A 247 -6.54 -0.85 -21.50
C LYS A 247 -6.46 -2.25 -22.07
N ASN A 248 -5.24 -2.75 -22.30
CA ASN A 248 -5.01 -4.07 -22.93
C ASN A 248 -5.53 -5.23 -22.08
N ILE A 249 -5.45 -5.13 -20.75
CA ILE A 249 -6.03 -6.12 -19.84
C ILE A 249 -7.53 -5.94 -19.63
N GLY A 250 -8.15 -4.88 -20.19
CA GLY A 250 -9.58 -4.62 -20.09
C GLY A 250 -10.03 -4.01 -18.77
N CYS A 251 -9.14 -3.33 -18.05
CA CYS A 251 -9.49 -2.60 -16.82
C CYS A 251 -10.32 -1.37 -17.16
N LYS A 252 -11.53 -1.22 -16.55
CA LYS A 252 -12.50 -0.20 -16.93
C LYS A 252 -12.84 0.79 -15.82
N ASN A 253 -12.84 0.33 -14.58
CA ASN A 253 -13.30 1.10 -13.45
C ASN A 253 -12.39 0.94 -12.24
N GLY A 254 -12.39 1.95 -11.37
CA GLY A 254 -11.70 1.89 -10.10
C GLY A 254 -10.41 2.69 -10.04
N ILE A 255 -9.55 2.25 -9.15
CA ILE A 255 -8.22 2.81 -8.95
C ILE A 255 -7.21 1.68 -9.11
N SER A 256 -6.25 1.89 -10.01
CA SER A 256 -5.09 1.01 -10.18
C SER A 256 -3.82 1.79 -9.93
N TRP A 257 -2.77 1.13 -9.47
CA TRP A 257 -1.47 1.75 -9.34
C TRP A 257 -0.37 0.78 -9.74
N PHE A 258 0.75 1.36 -10.17
CA PHE A 258 1.98 0.66 -10.46
C PHE A 258 3.07 1.13 -9.52
N GLN A 259 3.90 0.20 -9.04
CA GLN A 259 5.13 0.50 -8.33
C GLN A 259 6.32 0.39 -9.27
N PHE A 260 7.17 1.39 -9.23
CA PHE A 260 8.40 1.45 -9.99
C PHE A 260 9.61 1.65 -9.07
N ILE A 261 10.77 1.25 -9.58
CA ILE A 261 12.07 1.68 -9.08
C ILE A 261 12.81 2.37 -10.20
N LYS A 262 13.31 3.58 -9.93
CA LYS A 262 14.17 4.34 -10.86
C LYS A 262 15.61 4.12 -10.47
N ASP A 263 16.41 3.55 -11.35
CA ASP A 263 17.82 3.28 -11.10
C ASP A 263 18.68 4.57 -11.19
N LYS A 264 19.95 4.47 -10.81
CA LYS A 264 20.91 5.59 -10.86
C LYS A 264 21.17 6.14 -12.28
N LYS A 265 20.73 5.43 -13.33
CA LYS A 265 20.84 5.87 -14.73
C LYS A 265 19.54 6.55 -15.20
N GLY A 266 18.56 6.73 -14.33
CA GLY A 266 17.28 7.36 -14.63
C GLY A 266 16.26 6.44 -15.31
N LYS A 267 16.49 5.13 -15.37
CA LYS A 267 15.58 4.19 -16.00
C LYS A 267 14.58 3.63 -14.99
N PHE A 268 13.31 3.70 -15.33
CA PHE A 268 12.23 3.11 -14.53
C PHE A 268 12.06 1.63 -14.83
N TYR A 269 11.82 0.84 -13.78
CA TYR A 269 11.50 -0.58 -13.87
C TYR A 269 10.25 -0.87 -13.04
N ALA A 270 9.21 -1.44 -13.66
CA ALA A 270 8.00 -1.83 -12.97
C ALA A 270 8.26 -3.03 -12.05
N LEU A 271 7.75 -2.95 -10.81
CA LEU A 271 7.88 -3.99 -9.79
C LEU A 271 6.59 -4.78 -9.63
N GLU A 272 5.46 -4.08 -9.53
CA GLU A 272 4.12 -4.66 -9.37
C GLU A 272 3.02 -3.67 -9.74
N MET A 273 1.80 -4.18 -9.82
CA MET A 273 0.57 -3.38 -9.91
C MET A 273 -0.45 -3.86 -8.87
N ALA A 274 -1.40 -3.00 -8.54
CA ALA A 274 -2.60 -3.42 -7.82
C ALA A 274 -3.83 -2.64 -8.27
N GLN A 275 -5.01 -3.23 -8.04
CA GLN A 275 -6.31 -2.58 -8.22
C GLN A 275 -6.99 -2.44 -6.86
N ARG A 276 -6.53 -1.51 -6.08
CA ARG A 276 -7.02 -1.18 -4.73
C ARG A 276 -6.46 0.14 -4.26
N MET A 277 -6.97 0.63 -3.16
CA MET A 277 -6.33 1.73 -2.43
C MET A 277 -4.98 1.28 -1.87
N SER A 278 -4.06 2.22 -1.70
CA SER A 278 -2.83 1.99 -0.92
C SER A 278 -2.99 2.41 0.53
N ALA A 279 -2.06 1.95 1.37
CA ALA A 279 -2.00 2.33 2.77
C ALA A 279 -1.34 3.71 3.02
N ASP A 280 -0.73 4.28 1.98
CA ASP A 280 0.23 5.38 2.13
C ASP A 280 -0.42 6.71 2.44
N CYS A 281 -1.61 6.98 1.86
CA CYS A 281 -2.33 8.20 2.12
C CYS A 281 -3.75 7.91 2.61
N SER A 282 -4.21 8.68 3.57
CA SER A 282 -5.60 8.63 3.98
C SER A 282 -6.49 9.29 2.93
N GLY A 283 -7.72 8.79 2.77
CA GLY A 283 -8.70 9.39 1.86
C GLY A 283 -8.96 10.86 2.18
N ILE A 284 -8.92 11.25 3.45
CA ILE A 284 -9.13 12.64 3.90
C ILE A 284 -8.01 13.55 3.41
N MET A 285 -6.75 13.12 3.54
CA MET A 285 -5.60 13.93 3.13
C MET A 285 -5.50 14.03 1.61
N LEU A 286 -5.77 12.95 0.88
CA LEU A 286 -5.84 12.99 -0.58
C LEU A 286 -7.00 13.86 -1.06
N LYS A 287 -8.15 13.87 -0.36
CA LYS A 287 -9.27 14.76 -0.70
C LYS A 287 -8.84 16.23 -0.76
N LYS A 288 -7.94 16.68 0.13
CA LYS A 288 -7.39 18.05 0.10
C LYS A 288 -6.51 18.29 -1.14
N ALA A 289 -5.84 17.26 -1.64
CA ALA A 289 -4.92 17.36 -2.77
C ALA A 289 -5.61 17.18 -4.14
N ILE A 290 -6.50 16.19 -4.27
CA ILE A 290 -7.17 15.85 -5.55
C ILE A 290 -8.66 16.17 -5.60
N GLY A 291 -9.24 16.72 -4.51
CA GLY A 291 -10.66 17.07 -4.44
C GLY A 291 -11.62 15.89 -4.26
N ILE A 292 -11.13 14.64 -4.32
CA ILE A 292 -11.94 13.43 -4.21
C ILE A 292 -11.45 12.54 -3.07
N ASN A 293 -12.38 12.04 -2.26
CA ASN A 293 -12.08 11.00 -1.28
C ASN A 293 -12.03 9.64 -2.00
N ILE A 294 -10.85 9.04 -2.08
CA ILE A 294 -10.65 7.73 -2.73
C ILE A 294 -11.43 6.60 -2.06
N ILE A 295 -11.73 6.73 -0.77
CA ILE A 295 -12.55 5.76 -0.02
C ILE A 295 -14.00 5.84 -0.53
N GLU A 296 -14.57 7.05 -0.65
CA GLU A 296 -15.91 7.25 -1.21
C GLU A 296 -15.99 6.67 -2.62
N TRP A 297 -14.98 6.94 -3.46
CA TRP A 297 -14.88 6.39 -4.83
C TRP A 297 -14.96 4.87 -4.86
N MET A 298 -14.17 4.21 -4.02
CA MET A 298 -14.13 2.75 -3.99
C MET A 298 -15.37 2.13 -3.33
N LEU A 299 -15.95 2.78 -2.32
CA LEU A 299 -17.22 2.36 -1.71
C LEU A 299 -18.38 2.45 -2.70
N ASP A 300 -18.45 3.50 -3.51
CA ASP A 300 -19.46 3.63 -4.57
C ASP A 300 -19.39 2.44 -5.54
N LEU A 301 -18.19 2.04 -5.95
CA LEU A 301 -18.01 0.86 -6.82
C LEU A 301 -18.43 -0.44 -6.11
N ALA A 302 -18.18 -0.57 -4.81
CA ALA A 302 -18.62 -1.74 -4.04
C ALA A 302 -20.15 -1.85 -3.97
N PHE A 303 -20.88 -0.73 -4.06
CA PHE A 303 -22.34 -0.69 -4.18
C PHE A 303 -22.83 -0.76 -5.65
N GLY A 304 -21.93 -0.93 -6.63
CA GLY A 304 -22.26 -1.01 -8.04
C GLY A 304 -22.63 0.33 -8.69
N LYS A 305 -22.32 1.46 -8.02
CA LYS A 305 -22.47 2.77 -8.63
C LYS A 305 -21.42 2.95 -9.74
N LYS A 306 -21.82 3.62 -10.81
CA LYS A 306 -20.93 3.92 -11.95
C LYS A 306 -20.35 5.31 -11.80
N HIS A 307 -19.06 5.42 -12.03
CA HIS A 307 -18.38 6.70 -12.21
C HIS A 307 -18.29 7.02 -13.69
N THR A 308 -18.33 8.31 -14.02
CA THR A 308 -18.14 8.81 -15.38
C THR A 308 -16.76 9.41 -15.57
N ALA A 309 -16.30 9.50 -16.80
CA ALA A 309 -15.00 10.12 -17.11
C ALA A 309 -14.84 11.55 -16.54
N GLY A 310 -15.94 12.32 -16.51
CA GLY A 310 -15.96 13.67 -15.94
C GLY A 310 -15.81 13.73 -14.42
N MET A 311 -15.92 12.59 -13.71
CA MET A 311 -15.68 12.50 -12.27
C MET A 311 -14.22 12.20 -11.93
N ILE A 312 -13.40 11.78 -12.90
CA ILE A 312 -11.98 11.52 -12.68
C ILE A 312 -11.29 12.85 -12.33
N PRO A 313 -10.57 12.93 -11.19
CA PRO A 313 -9.92 14.16 -10.80
C PRO A 313 -8.84 14.60 -11.80
N GLU A 314 -8.55 15.90 -11.81
CA GLU A 314 -7.41 16.40 -12.56
C GLU A 314 -6.09 15.91 -11.90
N PRO A 315 -5.04 15.70 -12.71
CA PRO A 315 -3.75 15.27 -12.19
C PRO A 315 -3.16 16.25 -11.19
N ILE A 316 -2.50 15.70 -10.16
CA ILE A 316 -1.60 16.48 -9.30
C ILE A 316 -0.21 16.42 -9.92
N GLU A 317 0.25 17.55 -10.38
CA GLU A 317 1.55 17.70 -11.05
C GLU A 317 2.43 18.73 -10.34
N PRO A 318 3.77 18.58 -10.39
CA PRO A 318 4.64 19.66 -9.92
C PRO A 318 4.46 20.92 -10.79
N PRO A 319 4.63 22.14 -10.23
CA PRO A 319 4.98 22.40 -8.84
C PRO A 319 3.79 22.30 -7.89
N TYR A 320 3.98 21.58 -6.77
CA TYR A 320 2.92 21.32 -5.79
C TYR A 320 2.64 22.54 -4.92
N LYS A 321 1.36 22.87 -4.74
CA LYS A 321 0.95 23.86 -3.73
C LYS A 321 1.02 23.26 -2.33
N HIS A 322 0.54 22.05 -2.19
CA HIS A 322 0.60 21.22 -0.99
C HIS A 322 0.76 19.76 -1.38
N ALA A 323 1.51 19.01 -0.60
CA ALA A 323 1.62 17.58 -0.79
C ALA A 323 1.34 16.85 0.53
N PRO A 324 0.45 15.86 0.53
CA PRO A 324 0.27 14.99 1.67
C PRO A 324 1.53 14.13 1.87
N PHE A 325 1.82 13.83 3.14
CA PHE A 325 2.83 12.88 3.52
C PHE A 325 2.37 12.01 4.68
N VAL A 326 2.96 10.85 4.78
CA VAL A 326 2.74 9.89 5.87
C VAL A 326 4.05 9.59 6.56
N TYR A 327 4.04 9.61 7.90
CA TYR A 327 5.15 9.16 8.74
C TYR A 327 4.77 7.85 9.42
N TYR A 328 5.56 6.81 9.16
CA TYR A 328 5.41 5.48 9.73
C TYR A 328 6.39 5.28 10.89
N GLN A 329 5.88 4.87 12.02
CA GLN A 329 6.68 4.55 13.21
C GLN A 329 6.75 3.03 13.37
N PHE A 330 7.86 2.45 12.89
CA PHE A 330 8.14 1.02 13.01
C PHE A 330 8.98 0.74 14.25
N ALA A 331 8.75 -0.40 14.89
CA ALA A 331 9.53 -0.85 16.02
C ALA A 331 11.00 -1.04 15.65
N GLU A 332 11.90 -0.37 16.34
CA GLU A 332 13.35 -0.52 16.17
C GLU A 332 13.85 -1.87 16.75
N ARG A 333 13.19 -2.33 17.79
CA ARG A 333 13.50 -3.58 18.49
C ARG A 333 12.23 -4.30 18.92
N THR A 334 12.37 -5.59 19.20
CA THR A 334 11.29 -6.39 19.79
C THR A 334 11.10 -6.01 21.25
N GLY A 335 9.85 -5.85 21.70
CA GLY A 335 9.56 -5.51 23.10
C GLY A 335 8.06 -5.40 23.37
N THR A 336 7.72 -5.14 24.64
CA THR A 336 6.33 -4.86 25.07
C THR A 336 6.18 -3.36 25.27
N ILE A 337 5.11 -2.80 24.69
CA ILE A 337 4.76 -1.39 24.86
C ILE A 337 4.24 -1.17 26.27
N VAL A 338 4.82 -0.24 27.00
CA VAL A 338 4.38 0.17 28.35
C VAL A 338 3.54 1.43 28.29
N SER A 339 3.92 2.40 27.47
CA SER A 339 3.12 3.62 27.25
C SER A 339 3.25 4.15 25.82
N MET A 340 2.21 4.88 25.40
CA MET A 340 2.15 5.60 24.12
C MET A 340 1.78 7.05 24.40
N GLU A 341 2.75 7.95 24.37
CA GLU A 341 2.64 9.33 24.87
C GLU A 341 2.62 10.35 23.74
N GLY A 342 1.93 11.49 23.96
CA GLY A 342 1.92 12.66 23.10
C GLY A 342 1.04 12.56 21.85
N TYR A 343 0.48 11.42 21.53
CA TYR A 343 -0.34 11.25 20.32
C TYR A 343 -1.68 11.99 20.39
N ALA A 344 -2.28 12.06 21.59
CA ALA A 344 -3.53 12.78 21.81
C ALA A 344 -3.35 14.31 21.79
N ASP A 345 -2.12 14.79 21.99
CA ASP A 345 -1.77 16.21 22.02
C ASP A 345 -1.42 16.77 20.63
N LEU A 346 -1.30 15.90 19.62
CA LEU A 346 -1.09 16.33 18.25
C LEU A 346 -2.36 17.02 17.73
N ASP A 347 -2.20 18.21 17.16
CA ASP A 347 -3.31 18.97 16.57
C ASP A 347 -4.04 18.18 15.48
N PRO A 348 -5.32 17.80 15.67
CA PRO A 348 -6.07 16.97 14.73
C PRO A 348 -6.36 17.66 13.38
N GLU A 349 -6.28 19.00 13.34
CA GLU A 349 -6.41 19.75 12.08
C GLU A 349 -5.16 19.59 11.18
N ARG A 350 -4.01 19.30 11.79
CA ARG A 350 -2.72 19.12 11.10
C ARG A 350 -2.29 17.67 10.98
N PHE A 351 -2.61 16.84 11.94
CA PHE A 351 -2.12 15.46 12.04
C PHE A 351 -3.27 14.47 12.19
N GLN A 352 -3.38 13.54 11.26
CA GLN A 352 -4.27 12.40 11.38
C GLN A 352 -3.49 11.21 11.92
N VAL A 353 -3.75 10.82 13.16
CA VAL A 353 -3.05 9.74 13.86
C VAL A 353 -3.83 8.43 13.73
N SER A 354 -3.13 7.34 13.40
CA SER A 354 -3.65 5.98 13.42
C SER A 354 -2.73 5.10 14.25
N LEU A 355 -3.13 4.75 15.46
CA LEU A 355 -2.41 3.81 16.30
C LEU A 355 -2.76 2.39 15.86
N VAL A 356 -1.74 1.60 15.53
CA VAL A 356 -1.85 0.20 15.07
C VAL A 356 -1.57 -0.75 16.23
N ALA A 357 -0.72 -0.32 17.16
CA ALA A 357 -0.39 -1.02 18.39
C ALA A 357 -0.95 -0.29 19.61
N HIS A 358 -1.01 -0.99 20.73
CA HIS A 358 -1.57 -0.52 22.00
C HIS A 358 -0.64 -0.84 23.17
N GLU A 359 -0.84 -0.14 24.27
CA GLU A 359 -0.18 -0.47 25.53
C GLU A 359 -0.46 -1.92 25.93
N GLY A 360 0.58 -2.63 26.36
CA GLY A 360 0.54 -4.05 26.67
C GLY A 360 0.86 -4.98 25.48
N ASP A 361 0.87 -4.49 24.25
CA ASP A 361 1.19 -5.32 23.07
C ASP A 361 2.67 -5.71 23.05
N TYR A 362 2.94 -6.99 22.74
CA TYR A 362 4.28 -7.47 22.41
C TYR A 362 4.53 -7.29 20.92
N ILE A 363 5.48 -6.45 20.56
CA ILE A 363 5.76 -6.01 19.21
C ILE A 363 7.09 -6.61 18.72
N PRO A 364 7.08 -7.36 17.60
CA PRO A 364 8.31 -7.77 16.92
C PRO A 364 9.04 -6.57 16.30
N GLN A 365 10.36 -6.68 16.17
CA GLN A 365 11.17 -5.70 15.43
C GLN A 365 10.60 -5.44 14.03
N TYR A 366 10.66 -4.19 13.59
CA TYR A 366 10.18 -3.70 12.29
C TYR A 366 8.66 -3.84 12.08
N ARG A 367 7.90 -4.04 13.15
CA ARG A 367 6.43 -3.99 13.08
C ARG A 367 5.95 -2.54 13.15
N LEU A 368 4.99 -2.20 12.30
CA LEU A 368 4.34 -0.88 12.33
C LEU A 368 3.54 -0.73 13.65
N MET A 369 3.74 0.38 14.35
CA MET A 369 3.07 0.71 15.60
C MET A 369 2.14 1.91 15.47
N ALA A 370 2.54 2.93 14.71
CA ALA A 370 1.71 4.11 14.45
C ALA A 370 1.94 4.66 13.04
N ARG A 371 0.91 5.33 12.50
CA ARG A 371 0.94 6.07 11.26
C ARG A 371 0.41 7.48 11.53
N ILE A 372 1.13 8.49 11.10
CA ILE A 372 0.73 9.90 11.21
C ILE A 372 0.72 10.48 9.80
N VAL A 373 -0.42 11.00 9.37
CA VAL A 373 -0.60 11.62 8.05
C VAL A 373 -0.75 13.12 8.24
N SER A 374 -0.09 13.88 7.38
CA SER A 374 -0.17 15.35 7.33
C SER A 374 0.05 15.85 5.89
N TYR A 375 0.14 17.13 5.70
CA TYR A 375 0.50 17.75 4.41
C TYR A 375 1.36 18.98 4.62
N SER A 376 2.24 19.25 3.66
CA SER A 376 3.18 20.37 3.72
C SER A 376 3.17 21.16 2.42
N SER A 377 3.55 22.42 2.49
CA SER A 377 3.70 23.34 1.35
C SER A 377 5.15 23.49 0.90
N THR A 378 6.09 22.95 1.66
CA THR A 378 7.52 22.95 1.34
C THR A 378 8.21 21.72 1.92
N PRO A 379 9.37 21.31 1.40
CA PRO A 379 10.17 20.25 2.01
C PRO A 379 10.64 20.60 3.43
N GLY A 380 10.96 21.87 3.67
CA GLY A 380 11.35 22.36 5.00
C GLY A 380 10.23 22.21 6.03
N GLU A 381 9.00 22.60 5.68
CA GLU A 381 7.82 22.42 6.54
C GLU A 381 7.59 20.93 6.86
N MET A 382 7.72 20.03 5.86
CA MET A 382 7.63 18.58 6.08
C MET A 382 8.64 18.12 7.14
N CYS A 383 9.91 18.56 7.01
CA CYS A 383 10.96 18.23 7.97
C CYS A 383 10.67 18.77 9.38
N GLU A 384 10.15 20.00 9.49
CA GLU A 384 9.77 20.59 10.78
C GLU A 384 8.63 19.81 11.45
N MET A 385 7.64 19.38 10.68
CA MET A 385 6.53 18.58 11.19
C MET A 385 7.00 17.20 11.66
N ILE A 386 7.91 16.55 10.94
CA ILE A 386 8.48 15.27 11.36
C ILE A 386 9.33 15.45 12.63
N ARG A 387 10.15 16.51 12.73
CA ARG A 387 10.88 16.84 13.97
C ARG A 387 9.92 17.08 15.13
N TYR A 388 8.83 17.79 14.89
CA TYR A 388 7.81 18.02 15.90
C TYR A 388 7.21 16.71 16.41
N ILE A 389 6.84 15.78 15.51
CA ILE A 389 6.35 14.45 15.88
C ILE A 389 7.43 13.70 16.70
N ASN A 390 8.67 13.66 16.22
CA ASN A 390 9.77 12.97 16.91
C ASN A 390 10.02 13.51 18.33
N ASN A 391 9.80 14.80 18.54
CA ASN A 391 10.03 15.44 19.85
C ASN A 391 8.85 15.28 20.82
N ASN A 392 7.64 15.13 20.31
CA ASN A 392 6.42 15.17 21.11
C ASN A 392 5.72 13.82 21.26
N THR A 393 6.10 12.78 20.50
CA THR A 393 5.53 11.44 20.65
C THR A 393 6.57 10.44 21.15
N ARG A 394 6.12 9.45 21.92
CA ARG A 394 6.95 8.34 22.44
C ARG A 394 6.14 7.05 22.44
N ILE A 395 6.80 5.96 22.16
CA ILE A 395 6.31 4.60 22.41
C ILE A 395 7.37 3.94 23.31
N LEU A 396 7.07 3.77 24.57
CA LEU A 396 8.06 3.38 25.57
C LEU A 396 7.95 1.91 25.95
N ASP A 397 9.09 1.28 26.15
CA ASP A 397 9.19 -0.05 26.76
C ASP A 397 9.40 0.03 28.29
N LYS A 398 9.63 -1.13 28.91
CA LYS A 398 9.86 -1.26 30.35
C LYS A 398 11.13 -0.56 30.86
N THR A 399 12.06 -0.21 29.97
CA THR A 399 13.29 0.53 30.30
C THR A 399 13.13 2.02 30.11
N ASN A 400 11.92 2.47 29.76
CA ASN A 400 11.58 3.86 29.44
C ASN A 400 12.32 4.40 28.19
N ASP A 401 12.74 3.47 27.30
CA ASP A 401 13.37 3.82 26.03
C ASP A 401 12.34 3.86 24.90
N ASN A 402 12.51 4.82 23.98
CA ASN A 402 11.65 4.90 22.81
C ASN A 402 11.88 3.67 21.89
N MET A 403 10.77 3.05 21.47
CA MET A 403 10.79 1.80 20.70
C MET A 403 10.75 2.01 19.18
N TYR A 404 10.43 3.20 18.68
CA TYR A 404 10.29 3.38 17.23
C TYR A 404 11.51 4.03 16.59
N ILE A 405 11.75 3.66 15.32
CA ILE A 405 12.78 4.25 14.48
C ILE A 405 12.39 5.68 14.13
N GLN A 406 13.21 6.64 14.51
CA GLN A 406 13.02 8.04 14.15
C GLN A 406 13.65 8.36 12.79
N PHE A 407 12.93 9.07 11.95
CA PHE A 407 13.50 9.61 10.72
C PHE A 407 14.31 10.87 11.03
N THR A 408 15.57 10.90 10.59
CA THR A 408 16.52 11.99 10.86
C THR A 408 17.28 12.49 9.61
N ASP A 409 17.13 11.81 8.46
CA ASP A 409 17.81 12.17 7.20
C ASP A 409 17.04 13.29 6.47
N PHE A 410 16.92 14.44 7.13
CA PHE A 410 16.13 15.56 6.63
C PHE A 410 16.73 16.23 5.40
N ASP A 411 18.06 16.26 5.28
CA ASP A 411 18.74 16.83 4.11
C ASP A 411 18.34 16.09 2.84
N ARG A 412 18.16 14.78 2.92
CA ARG A 412 17.66 13.98 1.80
C ARG A 412 16.27 14.40 1.33
N ILE A 413 15.33 14.71 2.24
CA ILE A 413 14.00 15.21 1.86
C ILE A 413 14.15 16.56 1.14
N VAL A 414 14.93 17.48 1.73
CA VAL A 414 15.12 18.84 1.16
C VAL A 414 15.77 18.75 -0.21
N ASP A 415 16.83 17.95 -0.36
CA ASP A 415 17.54 17.82 -1.63
C ASP A 415 16.70 17.10 -2.70
N SER A 416 16.02 16.01 -2.32
CA SER A 416 15.18 15.25 -3.26
C SER A 416 13.93 16.01 -3.70
N LEU A 417 13.36 16.90 -2.88
CA LEU A 417 12.12 17.64 -3.19
C LEU A 417 12.39 19.11 -3.56
N ARG A 418 13.64 19.46 -3.86
CA ARG A 418 14.02 20.82 -4.26
C ARG A 418 13.36 21.20 -5.59
N GLY A 419 12.65 22.32 -5.60
CA GLY A 419 12.04 22.89 -6.81
C GLY A 419 10.72 22.25 -7.23
N VAL A 420 10.20 21.23 -6.51
CA VAL A 420 8.92 20.61 -6.86
C VAL A 420 7.70 21.24 -6.16
N PHE A 421 7.93 22.18 -5.24
CA PHE A 421 6.86 22.98 -4.65
C PHE A 421 6.80 24.39 -5.26
N LEU A 422 5.62 24.99 -5.26
CA LEU A 422 5.47 26.40 -5.63
C LEU A 422 6.35 27.29 -4.72
N ALA A 423 7.02 28.25 -5.33
CA ALA A 423 7.72 29.26 -4.54
C ALA A 423 6.69 29.99 -3.66
N LEU A 424 6.96 30.08 -2.37
CA LEU A 424 6.17 30.92 -1.46
C LEU A 424 6.41 32.38 -1.87
N SER A 425 5.37 33.06 -2.39
CA SER A 425 5.38 34.48 -2.75
C SER A 425 5.44 35.36 -1.53
#